data_6521a76688c179ae960a0f988f186615
#
_entry.id   6521a76688c179ae960a0f988f186615
#
_cell.length_a   1.000
_cell.length_b   1.000
_cell.length_c   1.000
_cell.angle_alpha   90.00
_cell.angle_beta   90.00
_cell.angle_gamma   90.00
#
_symmetry.space_group_name_H-M   'P 1'
#
loop_
_entity.id
_entity.type
_entity.pdbx_description
1 polymer ?
#
loop_
_entity_poly.entity_id
_entity_poly.type
_entity_poly.pdbx_seq_one_letter_code
_entity_poly.pdbx_strand_id
1 'polypeptide(L)'
;MRARHEGLYFHFTELSSSLLEEKIINGHIDLAIGYFWHRLPSIDYFPLFPETQIAYCAPSHPLFGQVGALTREDVSQFDWVWPSHPLPEMPAPTSIERLTVLTDSMDGAALLILSGQHLGFLPQHYATRHEQLGQLHPLNPDLLRYEVSFHAAVRHSARQRDLVSAFLNELIEIFGAV
;
A
#
# COMPACT_ATOMS: atom_id res chain seq x y z
N MET A 1 -0.98 12.55 21.39
CA MET A 1 -0.96 11.31 22.22
C MET A 1 0.16 11.32 23.27
N ARG A 2 1.44 11.29 22.93
CA ARG A 2 2.56 11.22 23.89
C ARG A 2 2.60 12.36 24.92
N ALA A 3 2.19 13.56 24.55
CA ALA A 3 2.11 14.71 25.46
C ALA A 3 1.00 14.58 26.53
N ARG A 4 0.02 13.69 26.33
CA ARG A 4 -1.11 13.45 27.25
C ARG A 4 -0.94 12.19 28.10
N HIS A 5 0.02 11.32 27.74
CA HIS A 5 0.26 10.03 28.38
C HIS A 5 1.76 9.87 28.64
N GLU A 6 2.22 10.30 29.81
CA GLU A 6 3.61 10.12 30.24
C GLU A 6 3.93 8.62 30.34
N GLY A 7 5.11 8.23 29.83
CA GLY A 7 5.53 6.83 29.85
C GLY A 7 4.99 5.95 28.71
N LEU A 8 4.22 6.50 27.76
CA LEU A 8 3.75 5.74 26.61
C LEU A 8 4.92 5.33 25.72
N TYR A 9 5.05 4.02 25.50
CA TYR A 9 6.02 3.41 24.60
C TYR A 9 5.32 2.86 23.37
N PHE A 10 5.86 3.15 22.19
CA PHE A 10 5.39 2.60 20.92
C PHE A 10 6.40 1.61 20.39
N HIS A 11 5.92 0.44 19.98
CA HIS A 11 6.66 -0.53 19.19
C HIS A 11 6.00 -0.63 17.82
N PHE A 12 6.73 -0.21 16.78
CA PHE A 12 6.28 -0.31 15.40
C PHE A 12 6.92 -1.50 14.72
N THR A 13 6.12 -2.21 13.93
CA THR A 13 6.60 -3.29 13.06
C THR A 13 5.88 -3.20 11.72
N GLU A 14 6.57 -3.55 10.65
CA GLU A 14 6.02 -3.63 9.30
C GLU A 14 5.89 -5.10 8.90
N LEU A 15 4.70 -5.49 8.47
CA LEU A 15 4.34 -6.86 8.09
C LEU A 15 3.27 -6.82 7.00
N SER A 16 3.10 -7.94 6.29
CA SER A 16 1.95 -8.09 5.37
C SER A 16 0.62 -8.02 6.11
N SER A 17 -0.44 -7.59 5.43
CA SER A 17 -1.77 -7.42 6.04
C SER A 17 -2.27 -8.70 6.72
N SER A 18 -2.04 -9.87 6.11
CA SER A 18 -2.43 -11.17 6.70
C SER A 18 -1.71 -11.46 8.01
N LEU A 19 -0.39 -11.15 8.09
CA LEU A 19 0.38 -11.31 9.32
C LEU A 19 -0.02 -10.28 10.38
N LEU A 20 -0.37 -9.06 9.98
CA LEU A 20 -0.90 -8.05 10.90
C LEU A 20 -2.20 -8.54 11.53
N GLU A 21 -3.14 -9.06 10.74
CA GLU A 21 -4.42 -9.61 11.24
C GLU A 21 -4.20 -10.79 12.18
N GLU A 22 -3.32 -11.73 11.83
CA GLU A 22 -2.95 -12.83 12.72
C GLU A 22 -2.42 -12.34 14.08
N LYS A 23 -1.50 -11.37 14.07
CA LYS A 23 -0.92 -10.82 15.29
C LYS A 23 -1.92 -10.01 16.13
N ILE A 24 -2.88 -9.32 15.49
CA ILE A 24 -4.00 -8.65 16.18
C ILE A 24 -4.87 -9.69 16.89
N ILE A 25 -5.27 -10.77 16.21
CA ILE A 25 -6.11 -11.84 16.77
C ILE A 25 -5.43 -12.46 18.00
N ASN A 26 -4.13 -12.75 17.89
CA ASN A 26 -3.32 -13.35 18.93
C ASN A 26 -2.93 -12.35 20.06
N GLY A 27 -3.24 -11.07 19.91
CA GLY A 27 -2.94 -10.03 20.88
C GLY A 27 -1.48 -9.62 20.98
N HIS A 28 -0.69 -9.93 19.96
CA HIS A 28 0.72 -9.53 19.86
C HIS A 28 0.88 -8.08 19.33
N ILE A 29 -0.15 -7.57 18.66
CA ILE A 29 -0.26 -6.18 18.19
C ILE A 29 -1.58 -5.63 18.71
N ASP A 30 -1.58 -4.40 19.22
CA ASP A 30 -2.77 -3.74 19.72
C ASP A 30 -3.58 -3.09 18.60
N LEU A 31 -2.92 -2.52 17.60
CA LEU A 31 -3.52 -1.84 16.46
C LEU A 31 -2.63 -1.97 15.23
N ALA A 32 -3.23 -2.18 14.05
CA ALA A 32 -2.52 -2.12 12.78
C ALA A 32 -3.15 -1.09 11.85
N ILE A 33 -2.35 -0.55 10.93
CA ILE A 33 -2.80 0.32 9.85
C ILE A 33 -2.39 -0.34 8.54
N GLY A 34 -3.33 -0.49 7.59
CA GLY A 34 -3.03 -1.11 6.30
C GLY A 34 -4.23 -1.23 5.39
N TYR A 35 -3.97 -1.78 4.21
CA TYR A 35 -5.00 -2.23 3.28
C TYR A 35 -5.39 -3.66 3.63
N PHE A 36 -6.66 -3.86 4.02
CA PHE A 36 -7.24 -5.17 4.35
C PHE A 36 -8.35 -5.49 3.34
N TRP A 37 -8.11 -6.44 2.46
CA TRP A 37 -9.01 -6.79 1.35
C TRP A 37 -10.19 -7.69 1.77
N HIS A 38 -10.14 -8.27 2.97
CA HIS A 38 -11.22 -9.03 3.57
C HIS A 38 -11.49 -8.55 4.99
N ARG A 39 -12.57 -9.01 5.58
CA ARG A 39 -12.97 -8.62 6.94
C ARG A 39 -13.08 -9.85 7.82
N LEU A 40 -12.30 -9.89 8.89
CA LEU A 40 -12.36 -10.96 9.89
C LEU A 40 -13.33 -10.57 11.00
N PRO A 41 -14.25 -11.49 11.43
CA PRO A 41 -15.29 -11.15 12.43
C PRO A 41 -14.75 -10.70 13.79
N SER A 42 -13.52 -11.08 14.15
CA SER A 42 -12.88 -10.72 15.42
C SER A 42 -12.14 -9.39 15.41
N ILE A 43 -12.10 -8.70 14.27
CA ILE A 43 -11.39 -7.44 14.08
C ILE A 43 -12.38 -6.36 13.65
N ASP A 44 -12.31 -5.21 14.30
CA ASP A 44 -12.97 -3.98 13.88
C ASP A 44 -12.06 -3.18 12.97
N TYR A 45 -12.57 -2.73 11.83
CA TYR A 45 -11.83 -1.95 10.83
C TYR A 45 -12.44 -0.56 10.70
N PHE A 46 -11.61 0.45 10.83
CA PHE A 46 -11.99 1.86 10.78
C PHE A 46 -11.33 2.52 9.56
N PRO A 47 -12.09 3.08 8.62
CA PRO A 47 -11.52 3.73 7.45
C PRO A 47 -10.70 4.96 7.90
N LEU A 48 -9.54 5.14 7.26
CA LEU A 48 -8.65 6.27 7.52
C LEU A 48 -8.53 7.16 6.28
N PHE A 49 -7.94 6.65 5.21
CA PHE A 49 -7.71 7.42 4.00
C PHE A 49 -7.61 6.52 2.76
N PRO A 50 -7.96 7.06 1.58
CA PRO A 50 -7.67 6.42 0.31
C PRO A 50 -6.19 6.63 -0.06
N GLU A 51 -5.62 5.67 -0.79
CA GLU A 51 -4.28 5.76 -1.33
C GLU A 51 -4.27 5.37 -2.80
N THR A 52 -3.83 6.29 -3.65
CA THR A 52 -3.69 6.05 -5.08
C THR A 52 -2.37 5.36 -5.38
N GLN A 53 -2.47 4.24 -6.08
CA GLN A 53 -1.35 3.48 -6.64
C GLN A 53 -1.25 3.78 -8.13
N ILE A 54 -0.07 4.12 -8.60
CA ILE A 54 0.20 4.41 -10.02
C ILE A 54 1.30 3.47 -10.49
N ALA A 55 1.23 3.04 -11.75
CA ALA A 55 2.30 2.25 -12.37
C ALA A 55 3.48 3.14 -12.76
N TYR A 56 4.69 2.66 -12.49
CA TYR A 56 5.94 3.39 -12.74
C TYR A 56 6.94 2.57 -13.53
N CYS A 57 7.84 3.29 -14.23
CA CYS A 57 9.07 2.76 -14.77
C CYS A 57 10.27 3.67 -14.42
N ALA A 58 11.48 3.13 -14.52
CA ALA A 58 12.73 3.90 -14.41
C ALA A 58 13.19 4.43 -15.78
N PRO A 59 14.09 5.44 -15.84
CA PRO A 59 14.62 6.01 -17.10
C PRO A 59 15.31 4.99 -18.01
N SER A 60 15.88 3.93 -17.44
CA SER A 60 16.52 2.85 -18.21
C SER A 60 15.54 1.83 -18.81
N HIS A 61 14.25 1.91 -18.46
CA HIS A 61 13.25 0.99 -19.00
C HIS A 61 12.87 1.38 -20.44
N PRO A 62 12.64 0.40 -21.37
CA PRO A 62 12.29 0.69 -22.77
C PRO A 62 11.05 1.56 -22.98
N LEU A 63 10.10 1.54 -22.05
CA LEU A 63 8.87 2.34 -22.10
C LEU A 63 9.03 3.78 -21.63
N PHE A 64 10.18 4.16 -21.09
CA PHE A 64 10.37 5.49 -20.50
C PHE A 64 10.03 6.65 -21.46
N GLY A 65 10.39 6.56 -22.72
CA GLY A 65 10.12 7.59 -23.73
C GLY A 65 8.66 7.63 -24.25
N GLN A 66 7.80 6.73 -23.79
CA GLN A 66 6.42 6.57 -24.27
C GLN A 66 5.38 6.91 -23.20
N VAL A 67 5.80 7.53 -22.13
CA VAL A 67 4.92 7.90 -20.99
C VAL A 67 3.71 8.70 -21.45
N GLY A 68 2.52 8.32 -20.98
CA GLY A 68 1.26 9.00 -21.26
C GLY A 68 0.46 8.48 -22.45
N ALA A 69 1.08 7.77 -23.40
CA ALA A 69 0.43 7.21 -24.58
C ALA A 69 0.19 5.69 -24.52
N LEU A 70 0.69 5.03 -23.45
CA LEU A 70 0.72 3.58 -23.32
C LEU A 70 -0.66 3.01 -23.07
N THR A 71 -0.97 1.91 -23.76
CA THR A 71 -2.14 1.06 -23.53
C THR A 71 -1.78 -0.08 -22.57
N ARG A 72 -2.79 -0.84 -22.14
CA ARG A 72 -2.59 -2.05 -21.32
C ARG A 72 -1.83 -3.13 -22.08
N GLU A 73 -2.06 -3.24 -23.38
CA GLU A 73 -1.38 -4.21 -24.24
C GLU A 73 0.11 -3.90 -24.35
N ASP A 74 0.47 -2.62 -24.49
CA ASP A 74 1.86 -2.19 -24.55
C ASP A 74 2.65 -2.58 -23.30
N VAL A 75 2.04 -2.49 -22.11
CA VAL A 75 2.70 -2.80 -20.84
C VAL A 75 2.66 -4.29 -20.47
N SER A 76 1.74 -5.09 -21.05
CA SER A 76 1.57 -6.50 -20.73
C SER A 76 2.76 -7.37 -21.13
N GLN A 77 3.57 -6.90 -22.09
CA GLN A 77 4.73 -7.61 -22.64
C GLN A 77 5.99 -7.49 -21.77
N PHE A 78 5.97 -6.63 -20.75
CA PHE A 78 7.12 -6.38 -19.88
C PHE A 78 6.98 -7.10 -18.54
N ASP A 79 8.10 -7.24 -17.86
CA ASP A 79 8.18 -7.88 -16.56
C ASP A 79 7.60 -6.96 -15.47
N TRP A 80 6.73 -7.51 -14.63
CA TRP A 80 6.08 -6.78 -13.55
C TRP A 80 6.48 -7.30 -12.17
N VAL A 81 6.69 -6.37 -11.25
CA VAL A 81 6.60 -6.64 -9.82
C VAL A 81 5.19 -6.32 -9.33
N TRP A 82 4.60 -7.25 -8.60
CA TRP A 82 3.22 -7.20 -8.16
C TRP A 82 3.09 -7.41 -6.66
N PRO A 83 2.11 -6.79 -5.98
CA PRO A 83 1.84 -7.12 -4.59
C PRO A 83 1.35 -8.56 -4.46
N SER A 84 1.74 -9.24 -3.38
CA SER A 84 1.34 -10.64 -3.14
C SER A 84 -0.08 -10.76 -2.56
N HIS A 85 -0.73 -9.64 -2.23
CA HIS A 85 -2.12 -9.61 -1.79
C HIS A 85 -3.07 -9.33 -2.96
N PRO A 86 -4.35 -9.75 -2.87
CA PRO A 86 -5.37 -9.40 -3.85
C PRO A 86 -5.55 -7.89 -3.94
N LEU A 87 -5.63 -7.41 -5.18
CA LEU A 87 -5.95 -6.01 -5.44
C LEU A 87 -7.47 -5.83 -5.55
N PRO A 88 -8.00 -4.61 -5.24
CA PRO A 88 -9.38 -4.30 -5.57
C PRO A 88 -9.55 -4.44 -7.08
N GLU A 89 -10.81 -4.51 -7.55
CA GLU A 89 -11.14 -4.63 -8.96
C GLU A 89 -10.39 -3.58 -9.78
N MET A 90 -9.18 -3.93 -10.13
CA MET A 90 -8.51 -3.26 -11.21
C MET A 90 -9.14 -3.80 -12.48
N PRO A 91 -9.33 -2.95 -13.45
CA PRO A 91 -9.26 -3.41 -14.80
C PRO A 91 -7.81 -3.91 -14.99
N ALA A 92 -7.51 -5.07 -14.42
CA ALA A 92 -6.22 -5.70 -14.63
C ALA A 92 -5.92 -5.65 -16.12
N PRO A 93 -4.68 -5.45 -16.56
CA PRO A 93 -4.30 -5.97 -17.84
C PRO A 93 -4.72 -7.43 -17.79
N THR A 94 -5.71 -7.80 -18.59
CA THR A 94 -6.40 -9.10 -18.56
C THR A 94 -5.44 -10.28 -18.85
N SER A 95 -4.16 -9.96 -19.08
CA SER A 95 -3.04 -10.89 -19.15
C SER A 95 -1.77 -10.11 -18.77
N ILE A 96 -1.39 -10.07 -17.49
CA ILE A 96 0.01 -9.89 -17.15
C ILE A 96 0.68 -11.21 -17.46
N GLU A 97 1.09 -11.36 -18.71
CA GLU A 97 1.75 -12.58 -19.18
C GLU A 97 3.11 -12.77 -18.51
N ARG A 98 3.68 -11.69 -17.95
CA ARG A 98 5.03 -11.65 -17.39
C ARG A 98 5.05 -11.09 -15.97
N LEU A 99 4.26 -11.70 -15.10
CA LEU A 99 4.40 -11.51 -13.67
C LEU A 99 5.63 -12.29 -13.19
N THR A 100 6.71 -11.58 -12.90
CA THR A 100 8.00 -12.19 -12.58
C THR A 100 8.34 -12.13 -11.10
N VAL A 101 7.78 -11.16 -10.37
CA VAL A 101 8.03 -10.99 -8.93
C VAL A 101 6.76 -10.66 -8.17
N LEU A 102 6.56 -11.33 -7.03
CA LEU A 102 5.58 -10.96 -6.00
C LEU A 102 6.31 -10.41 -4.78
N THR A 103 5.82 -9.32 -4.20
CA THR A 103 6.39 -8.74 -2.99
C THR A 103 5.31 -8.06 -2.14
N ASP A 104 5.45 -8.14 -0.81
CA ASP A 104 4.66 -7.37 0.15
C ASP A 104 5.39 -6.09 0.60
N SER A 105 6.64 -5.91 0.16
CA SER A 105 7.46 -4.75 0.51
C SER A 105 7.38 -3.67 -0.57
N MET A 106 6.94 -2.48 -0.17
CA MET A 106 6.93 -1.29 -1.03
C MET A 106 8.35 -0.91 -1.46
N ASP A 107 9.31 -0.95 -0.53
CA ASP A 107 10.72 -0.68 -0.84
C ASP A 107 11.30 -1.73 -1.79
N GLY A 108 10.92 -3.00 -1.62
CA GLY A 108 11.30 -4.08 -2.53
C GLY A 108 10.76 -3.86 -3.95
N ALA A 109 9.50 -3.46 -4.06
CA ALA A 109 8.92 -3.09 -5.36
C ALA A 109 9.65 -1.89 -5.99
N ALA A 110 9.91 -0.85 -5.22
CA ALA A 110 10.61 0.34 -5.69
C ALA A 110 12.02 0.02 -6.20
N LEU A 111 12.79 -0.80 -5.50
CA LEU A 111 14.13 -1.23 -5.94
C LEU A 111 14.10 -1.98 -7.28
N LEU A 112 13.11 -2.85 -7.46
CA LEU A 112 12.94 -3.59 -8.71
C LEU A 112 12.56 -2.68 -9.88
N ILE A 113 11.67 -1.70 -9.66
CA ILE A 113 11.30 -0.72 -10.67
C ILE A 113 12.50 0.19 -11.00
N LEU A 114 13.21 0.68 -9.98
CA LEU A 114 14.40 1.53 -10.13
C LEU A 114 15.54 0.83 -10.86
N SER A 115 15.60 -0.51 -10.83
CA SER A 115 16.57 -1.29 -11.63
C SER A 115 16.37 -1.13 -13.14
N GLY A 116 15.18 -0.66 -13.57
CA GLY A 116 14.79 -0.55 -14.98
C GLY A 116 14.41 -1.86 -15.65
N GLN A 117 14.33 -2.95 -14.90
CA GLN A 117 13.98 -4.28 -15.43
C GLN A 117 12.49 -4.59 -15.28
N HIS A 118 11.79 -3.89 -14.36
CA HIS A 118 10.41 -4.18 -14.03
C HIS A 118 9.54 -2.93 -14.07
N LEU A 119 8.29 -3.14 -14.40
CA LEU A 119 7.20 -2.21 -14.14
C LEU A 119 6.55 -2.58 -12.79
N GLY A 120 5.91 -1.64 -12.12
CA GLY A 120 5.18 -1.92 -10.90
C GLY A 120 4.38 -0.75 -10.41
N PHE A 121 3.47 -1.03 -9.47
CA PHE A 121 2.68 -0.01 -8.81
C PHE A 121 3.34 0.44 -7.51
N LEU A 122 3.34 1.75 -7.29
CA LEU A 122 3.75 2.38 -6.04
C LEU A 122 2.73 3.42 -5.60
N PRO A 123 2.58 3.64 -4.29
CA PRO A 123 1.83 4.77 -3.77
C PRO A 123 2.33 6.08 -4.36
N GLN A 124 1.42 6.90 -4.85
CA GLN A 124 1.78 8.18 -5.48
C GLN A 124 2.64 9.05 -4.54
N HIS A 125 2.26 9.13 -3.25
CA HIS A 125 3.01 9.92 -2.28
C HIS A 125 4.44 9.41 -2.05
N TYR A 126 4.65 8.09 -2.11
CA TYR A 126 5.98 7.47 -2.00
C TYR A 126 6.82 7.76 -3.24
N ALA A 127 6.24 7.60 -4.43
CA ALA A 127 6.93 7.80 -5.70
C ALA A 127 7.27 9.27 -5.99
N THR A 128 6.54 10.23 -5.44
CA THR A 128 6.72 11.67 -5.67
C THR A 128 8.17 12.14 -5.53
N ARG A 129 8.87 11.66 -4.51
CA ARG A 129 10.30 12.01 -4.31
C ARG A 129 11.17 11.47 -5.46
N HIS A 130 10.93 10.25 -5.88
CA HIS A 130 11.68 9.63 -6.98
C HIS A 130 11.36 10.29 -8.33
N GLU A 131 10.11 10.73 -8.53
CA GLU A 131 9.72 11.51 -9.71
C GLU A 131 10.46 12.84 -9.76
N GLN A 132 10.51 13.58 -8.64
CA GLN A 132 11.24 14.86 -8.55
C GLN A 132 12.74 14.71 -8.84
N LEU A 133 13.32 13.56 -8.53
CA LEU A 133 14.71 13.23 -8.81
C LEU A 133 14.91 12.65 -10.23
N GLY A 134 13.84 12.49 -11.00
CA GLY A 134 13.88 11.88 -12.34
C GLY A 134 14.24 10.39 -12.34
N GLN A 135 14.05 9.70 -11.21
CA GLN A 135 14.38 8.29 -11.04
C GLN A 135 13.21 7.35 -11.40
N LEU A 136 11.97 7.85 -11.26
CA LEU A 136 10.75 7.14 -11.63
C LEU A 136 9.87 8.05 -12.50
N HIS A 137 9.12 7.42 -13.40
CA HIS A 137 8.15 8.11 -14.26
C HIS A 137 6.84 7.33 -14.26
N PRO A 138 5.70 8.01 -14.05
CA PRO A 138 4.40 7.38 -14.07
C PRO A 138 4.05 6.94 -15.49
N LEU A 139 3.57 5.72 -15.63
CA LEU A 139 3.03 5.18 -16.87
C LEU A 139 1.54 5.49 -16.93
N ASN A 140 1.09 6.22 -17.93
CA ASN A 140 -0.33 6.53 -18.18
C ASN A 140 -1.22 6.55 -16.90
N PRO A 141 -1.12 7.59 -16.04
CA PRO A 141 -1.80 7.63 -14.73
C PRO A 141 -3.33 7.56 -14.81
N ASP A 142 -3.93 7.85 -15.97
CA ASP A 142 -5.37 7.76 -16.18
C ASP A 142 -5.84 6.30 -16.39
N LEU A 143 -4.97 5.45 -16.92
CA LEU A 143 -5.29 4.07 -17.26
C LEU A 143 -4.67 3.05 -16.30
N LEU A 144 -3.44 3.31 -15.82
CA LEU A 144 -2.63 2.39 -15.04
C LEU A 144 -2.55 2.86 -13.58
N ARG A 145 -3.72 2.93 -12.95
CA ARG A 145 -3.84 3.28 -11.53
C ARG A 145 -4.97 2.48 -10.88
N TYR A 146 -4.90 2.38 -9.57
CA TYR A 146 -6.00 1.92 -8.72
C TYR A 146 -5.94 2.61 -7.37
N GLU A 147 -7.00 2.47 -6.59
CA GLU A 147 -7.11 3.05 -5.27
C GLU A 147 -7.35 1.95 -4.23
N VAL A 148 -6.71 2.07 -3.09
CA VAL A 148 -6.94 1.24 -1.93
C VAL A 148 -7.37 2.11 -0.75
N SER A 149 -8.23 1.59 0.13
CA SER A 149 -8.61 2.28 1.36
C SER A 149 -7.81 1.70 2.52
N PHE A 150 -7.02 2.54 3.17
CA PHE A 150 -6.31 2.18 4.40
C PHE A 150 -7.25 2.26 5.60
N HIS A 151 -7.10 1.30 6.49
CA HIS A 151 -7.91 1.17 7.69
C HIS A 151 -7.02 1.00 8.92
N ALA A 152 -7.49 1.50 10.05
CA ALA A 152 -7.04 1.03 11.34
C ALA A 152 -7.80 -0.26 11.69
N ALA A 153 -7.07 -1.29 12.11
CA ALA A 153 -7.61 -2.59 12.50
C ALA A 153 -7.29 -2.85 13.97
N VAL A 154 -8.29 -3.22 14.76
CA VAL A 154 -8.19 -3.49 16.22
C VAL A 154 -8.96 -4.75 16.53
N ARG A 155 -8.44 -5.60 17.43
CA ARG A 155 -9.22 -6.73 17.92
C ARG A 155 -10.47 -6.22 18.64
N HIS A 156 -11.63 -6.76 18.31
CA HIS A 156 -12.92 -6.37 18.89
C HIS A 156 -12.88 -6.28 20.44
N SER A 157 -12.31 -7.28 21.11
CA SER A 157 -12.19 -7.30 22.58
C SER A 157 -11.15 -6.32 23.16
N ALA A 158 -10.28 -5.73 22.33
CA ALA A 158 -9.27 -4.78 22.80
C ALA A 158 -9.67 -3.32 22.53
N ARG A 159 -10.72 -3.08 21.77
CA ARG A 159 -11.20 -1.75 21.36
C ARG A 159 -11.47 -0.81 22.56
N GLN A 160 -11.93 -1.35 23.69
CA GLN A 160 -12.29 -0.59 24.89
C GLN A 160 -11.11 -0.33 25.83
N ARG A 161 -9.89 -0.78 25.50
CA ARG A 161 -8.71 -0.43 26.29
C ARG A 161 -8.39 1.06 26.11
N ASP A 162 -8.21 1.77 27.21
CA ASP A 162 -8.07 3.24 27.22
C ASP A 162 -7.03 3.77 26.23
N LEU A 163 -5.84 3.18 26.19
CA LEU A 163 -4.77 3.61 25.29
C LEU A 163 -5.04 3.28 23.81
N VAL A 164 -5.61 2.11 23.54
CA VAL A 164 -5.97 1.69 22.19
C VAL A 164 -7.08 2.59 21.65
N SER A 165 -8.12 2.81 22.47
CA SER A 165 -9.24 3.70 22.13
C SER A 165 -8.77 5.14 21.90
N ALA A 166 -7.93 5.67 22.78
CA ALA A 166 -7.39 7.02 22.64
C ALA A 166 -6.55 7.19 21.36
N PHE A 167 -5.70 6.20 21.05
CA PHE A 167 -4.87 6.24 19.84
C PHE A 167 -5.72 6.09 18.58
N LEU A 168 -6.70 5.18 18.57
CA LEU A 168 -7.63 5.01 17.46
C LEU A 168 -8.42 6.30 17.18
N ASN A 169 -8.91 6.96 18.22
CA ASN A 169 -9.65 8.22 18.08
C ASN A 169 -8.76 9.33 17.50
N GLU A 170 -7.50 9.46 17.93
CA GLU A 170 -6.56 10.41 17.33
C GLU A 170 -6.29 10.10 15.84
N LEU A 171 -6.16 8.82 15.47
CA LEU A 171 -6.01 8.44 14.05
C LEU A 171 -7.23 8.82 13.22
N ILE A 172 -8.44 8.53 13.73
CA ILE A 172 -9.68 8.88 13.04
C ILE A 172 -9.85 10.40 12.92
N GLU A 173 -9.49 11.14 13.96
CA GLU A 173 -9.55 12.61 13.95
C GLU A 173 -8.59 13.21 12.89
N ILE A 174 -7.39 12.63 12.75
CA ILE A 174 -6.37 13.13 11.82
C ILE A 174 -6.65 12.71 10.37
N PHE A 175 -7.09 11.49 10.16
CA PHE A 175 -7.17 10.86 8.83
C PHE A 175 -8.58 10.50 8.39
N GLY A 176 -9.51 10.31 9.30
CA GLY A 176 -10.86 9.80 9.02
C GLY A 176 -11.87 10.84 8.54
N ALA A 177 -11.44 12.04 8.20
CA ALA A 177 -12.29 13.15 7.72
C ALA A 177 -12.40 13.19 6.18
N VAL A 178 -12.43 12.00 5.51
CA VAL A 178 -12.64 11.90 4.05
C VAL A 178 -13.94 11.17 3.78
#